data_c259a338d3bfb443a61eb364279c2c28
#
_entry.id   c259a338d3bfb443a61eb364279c2c28
#
_cell.length_a   1.000
_cell.length_b   1.000
_cell.length_c   1.000
_cell.angle_alpha   90.00
_cell.angle_beta   90.00
_cell.angle_gamma   90.00
#
_symmetry.space_group_name_H-M   'P 1'
#
loop_
_entity.id
_entity.type
_entity.pdbx_description
1 polymer ?
#
loop_
_entity_poly.entity_id
_entity_poly.type
_entity_poly.pdbx_seq_one_letter_code
_entity_poly.pdbx_strand_id
1 'polypeptide(L)'
;MRKHLVPVAIEPTAADLAAIESEWPLIAAELDLLDAEITLLYAEDRGGPSEFDWRRLRRAEARVTRAAADLPTRGVAVPRRAA
;
A
#
# COMPACT_ATOMS: atom_id res chain seq x y z
N MET A 1 -25.98 -10.59 25.19
CA MET A 1 -25.81 -10.35 24.70
C MET A 1 -25.51 -9.88 24.10
N ARG A 2 -25.32 -9.77 23.94
CA ARG A 2 -24.99 -9.30 23.37
C ARG A 2 -24.82 -9.12 22.38
N LYS A 3 -24.86 -9.04 22.01
CA LYS A 3 -24.70 -8.89 21.19
C LYS A 3 -24.42 -8.49 20.35
N HIS A 4 -24.37 -8.20 20.15
CA HIS A 4 -24.06 -7.86 19.41
C HIS A 4 -23.77 -7.47 18.69
N LEU A 5 -23.58 -7.12 18.57
CA LEU A 5 -23.28 -6.71 18.05
C LEU A 5 -22.95 -6.50 17.11
N VAL A 6 -22.74 -6.47 16.60
CA VAL A 6 -22.27 -6.43 15.81
C VAL A 6 -22.63 -6.22 14.86
N PRO A 7 -22.55 -5.77 14.28
CA PRO A 7 -22.92 -5.41 13.26
C PRO A 7 -22.62 -5.87 12.31
N VAL A 8 -22.63 -6.10 12.20
CA VAL A 8 -22.38 -6.65 11.53
C VAL A 8 -22.85 -6.72 10.59
N ALA A 9 -23.28 -6.63 10.53
CA ALA A 9 -23.96 -6.76 9.58
C ALA A 9 -23.73 -5.96 8.51
N ILE A 10 -22.75 -5.35 8.46
CA ILE A 10 -22.53 -4.58 7.45
C ILE A 10 -21.78 -5.28 6.48
N GLU A 11 -22.33 -5.81 5.49
CA GLU A 11 -21.59 -6.43 4.48
C GLU A 11 -21.15 -5.44 3.48
N PRO A 12 -20.01 -5.57 2.93
CA PRO A 12 -19.53 -4.66 1.92
C PRO A 12 -20.40 -4.72 0.69
N THR A 13 -20.61 -3.60 0.08
CA THR A 13 -21.37 -3.56 -1.16
C THR A 13 -20.45 -3.90 -2.31
N ALA A 14 -21.01 -4.11 -3.49
CA ALA A 14 -20.21 -4.35 -4.67
C ALA A 14 -19.28 -3.17 -4.93
N ALA A 15 -19.75 -1.95 -4.67
CA ALA A 15 -18.89 -0.79 -4.86
C ALA A 15 -17.74 -0.79 -3.87
N ASP A 16 -18.01 -1.22 -2.64
CA ASP A 16 -16.94 -1.30 -1.64
C ASP A 16 -15.90 -2.32 -2.07
N LEU A 17 -16.33 -3.45 -2.59
CA LEU A 17 -15.39 -4.48 -2.99
C LEU A 17 -14.58 -4.02 -4.19
N ALA A 18 -15.21 -3.32 -5.12
CA ALA A 18 -14.49 -2.80 -6.27
C ALA A 18 -13.45 -1.79 -5.84
N ALA A 19 -13.77 -0.97 -4.85
CA ALA A 19 -12.81 -0.01 -4.34
C ALA A 19 -11.62 -0.71 -3.72
N ILE A 20 -11.87 -1.75 -2.97
CA ILE A 20 -10.79 -2.51 -2.36
C ILE A 20 -9.92 -3.13 -3.45
N GLU A 21 -10.56 -3.69 -4.47
CA GLU A 21 -9.79 -4.31 -5.53
C GLU A 21 -8.95 -3.29 -6.29
N SER A 22 -9.45 -2.09 -6.48
CA SER A 22 -8.69 -1.11 -7.21
C SER A 22 -7.54 -0.57 -6.39
N GLU A 23 -7.64 -0.64 -5.06
CA GLU A 23 -6.57 -0.16 -4.20
C GLU A 23 -5.55 -1.24 -3.85
N TRP A 24 -5.89 -2.48 -4.14
CA TRP A 24 -5.04 -3.59 -3.72
C TRP A 24 -3.60 -3.49 -4.26
N PRO A 25 -3.39 -3.09 -5.52
CA PRO A 25 -2.01 -3.00 -5.98
C PRO A 25 -1.16 -2.03 -5.18
N LEU A 26 -1.76 -0.93 -4.72
CA LEU A 26 -1.02 0.00 -3.90
C LEU A 26 -0.74 -0.61 -2.54
N ILE A 27 -1.72 -1.27 -1.95
CA ILE A 27 -1.52 -1.91 -0.66
C ILE A 27 -0.43 -2.95 -0.75
N ALA A 28 -0.45 -3.76 -1.80
CA ALA A 28 0.56 -4.78 -1.98
C ALA A 28 1.95 -4.16 -2.16
N ALA A 29 2.03 -3.05 -2.88
CA ALA A 29 3.30 -2.38 -3.07
C ALA A 29 3.81 -1.79 -1.77
N GLU A 30 2.91 -1.26 -0.95
CA GLU A 30 3.31 -0.70 0.33
C GLU A 30 3.80 -1.78 1.29
N LEU A 31 3.17 -2.94 1.27
CA LEU A 31 3.63 -4.04 2.10
C LEU A 31 5.00 -4.52 1.65
N ASP A 32 5.24 -4.54 0.36
CA ASP A 32 6.53 -4.94 -0.15
C ASP A 32 7.61 -3.92 0.23
N LEU A 33 7.27 -2.65 0.21
CA LEU A 33 8.20 -1.62 0.63
C LEU A 33 8.54 -1.78 2.10
N LEU A 34 7.54 -2.01 2.94
CA LEU A 34 7.76 -2.19 4.35
C LEU A 34 8.67 -3.39 4.58
N ASP A 35 8.45 -4.47 3.85
CA ASP A 35 9.29 -5.66 3.98
C ASP A 35 10.73 -5.36 3.58
N ALA A 36 10.92 -4.58 2.53
CA ALA A 36 12.27 -4.21 2.11
C ALA A 36 12.95 -3.34 3.17
N GLU A 37 12.18 -2.45 3.81
CA GLU A 37 12.73 -1.60 4.86
C GLU A 37 13.12 -2.42 6.08
N ILE A 38 12.29 -3.39 6.44
CA ILE A 38 12.60 -4.25 7.57
C ILE A 38 13.86 -5.07 7.28
N THR A 39 14.00 -5.54 6.05
CA THR A 39 15.18 -6.29 5.66
C THR A 39 16.43 -5.43 5.83
N LEU A 40 16.35 -4.14 5.47
CA LEU A 40 17.49 -3.26 5.65
C LEU A 40 17.84 -3.11 7.12
N LEU A 41 16.84 -2.96 7.96
CA LEU A 41 17.10 -2.81 9.38
C LEU A 41 17.78 -4.04 9.96
N TYR A 42 17.33 -5.22 9.56
CA TYR A 42 17.95 -6.43 10.06
C TYR A 42 19.35 -6.61 9.49
N ALA A 43 19.61 -6.07 8.32
CA ALA A 43 20.94 -6.20 7.74
C ALA A 43 21.99 -5.44 8.53
N GLU A 44 21.55 -4.44 9.31
CA GLU A 44 22.50 -3.72 10.13
C GLU A 44 23.25 -4.64 11.07
N ASP A 45 22.56 -5.65 11.57
CA ASP A 45 23.19 -6.57 12.49
C ASP A 45 24.18 -7.51 11.81
N ARG A 46 24.20 -7.50 10.50
CA ARG A 46 25.09 -8.40 9.76
C ARG A 46 26.10 -7.64 8.96
N GLY A 47 26.42 -6.43 9.34
CA GLY A 47 27.43 -5.68 8.63
C GLY A 47 26.88 -4.64 7.70
N GLY A 48 25.57 -4.45 7.71
CA GLY A 48 24.98 -3.42 6.90
C GLY A 48 24.33 -3.98 5.63
N PRO A 49 23.48 -3.21 5.01
CA PRO A 49 22.77 -3.65 3.82
C PRO A 49 23.72 -3.84 2.64
N SER A 50 23.42 -4.81 1.81
CA SER A 50 24.20 -5.04 0.61
C SER A 50 23.64 -4.18 -0.52
N GLU A 51 24.37 -4.16 -1.60
CA GLU A 51 23.91 -3.48 -2.79
C GLU A 51 22.58 -4.04 -3.25
N PHE A 52 22.40 -5.34 -3.11
CA PHE A 52 21.17 -5.98 -3.49
C PHE A 52 20.01 -5.47 -2.64
N ASP A 53 20.24 -5.30 -1.34
CA ASP A 53 19.23 -4.81 -0.43
C ASP A 53 18.80 -3.38 -0.82
N TRP A 54 19.76 -2.55 -1.17
CA TRP A 54 19.45 -1.18 -1.57
C TRP A 54 18.69 -1.16 -2.89
N ARG A 55 19.04 -2.04 -3.80
CA ARG A 55 18.37 -2.09 -5.08
C ARG A 55 16.93 -2.55 -4.90
N ARG A 56 16.72 -3.49 -4.01
CA ARG A 56 15.38 -3.97 -3.72
C ARG A 56 14.52 -2.85 -3.14
N LEU A 57 15.11 -2.06 -2.23
CA LEU A 57 14.38 -0.95 -1.65
C LEU A 57 13.97 0.06 -2.73
N ARG A 58 14.88 0.39 -3.61
CA ARG A 58 14.56 1.38 -4.64
C ARG A 58 13.46 0.86 -5.58
N ARG A 59 13.49 -0.43 -5.89
CA ARG A 59 12.44 -1.00 -6.73
C ARG A 59 11.11 -0.97 -6.02
N ALA A 60 11.10 -1.24 -4.74
CA ALA A 60 9.86 -1.24 -3.98
C ALA A 60 9.29 0.17 -3.90
N GLU A 61 10.15 1.17 -3.70
CA GLU A 61 9.70 2.55 -3.69
C GLU A 61 9.11 2.95 -5.03
N ALA A 62 9.75 2.53 -6.11
CA ALA A 62 9.23 2.86 -7.44
C ALA A 62 7.89 2.20 -7.67
N ARG A 63 7.69 1.01 -7.16
CA ARG A 63 6.40 0.34 -7.31
C ARG A 63 5.29 1.07 -6.56
N VAL A 64 5.58 1.57 -5.37
CA VAL A 64 4.58 2.32 -4.63
C VAL A 64 4.22 3.59 -5.40
N THR A 65 5.21 4.27 -5.91
CA THR A 65 4.96 5.50 -6.66
C THR A 65 4.09 5.21 -7.88
N ARG A 66 4.40 4.14 -8.58
CA ARG A 66 3.66 3.81 -9.77
C ARG A 66 2.25 3.36 -9.44
N ALA A 67 2.08 2.54 -8.40
CA ALA A 67 0.77 2.07 -8.03
C ALA A 67 -0.11 3.23 -7.54
N ALA A 68 0.49 4.18 -6.83
CA ALA A 68 -0.27 5.35 -6.38
C ALA A 68 -0.72 6.19 -7.58
N ALA A 69 0.13 6.30 -8.58
CA ALA A 69 -0.24 7.07 -9.75
C ALA A 69 -1.35 6.41 -10.55
N ASP A 70 -1.44 5.10 -10.45
CA ASP A 70 -2.47 4.36 -11.19
C ASP A 70 -3.81 4.31 -10.48
N LEU A 71 -3.86 4.77 -9.25
CA LEU A 71 -5.11 4.70 -8.54
C LEU A 71 -6.14 5.62 -9.13
N PRO A 72 -7.35 5.16 -9.28
CA PRO A 72 -8.38 6.02 -9.81
C PRO A 72 -8.65 7.14 -8.85
N THR A 73 -9.00 8.25 -9.38
CA THR A 73 -9.13 9.36 -8.57
C THR A 73 -10.41 9.43 -7.93
N ARG A 74 -11.11 8.76 -7.67
CA ARG A 74 -12.23 8.75 -7.00
C ARG A 74 -12.85 10.02 -6.71
N GLY A 75 -12.99 10.77 -7.36
CA GLY A 75 -13.66 11.89 -7.11
C GLY A 75 -13.11 12.93 -6.36
N VAL A 76 -12.05 12.84 -5.98
CA VAL A 76 -11.50 13.73 -5.25
C VAL A 76 -10.92 14.60 -6.04
N ALA A 77 -11.27 15.52 -6.24
CA ALA A 77 -10.73 16.31 -7.07
C ALA A 77 -9.57 16.83 -6.64
N VAL A 78 -8.64 16.57 -7.16
CA VAL A 78 -7.52 17.04 -6.87
C VAL A 78 -7.44 18.23 -7.56
N PRO A 79 -7.23 19.17 -7.09
CA PRO A 79 -7.14 20.38 -7.71
C PRO A 79 -6.07 20.42 -8.55
N ARG A 80 -6.04 20.56 -9.42
CA ARG A 80 -5.13 20.58 -10.16
C ARG A 80 -4.70 21.72 -10.29
N ARG A 81 -4.22 22.35 -10.16
CA ARG A 81 -3.65 23.26 -10.25
C ARG A 81 -3.65 23.80 -11.14
N ALA A 82 -3.92 24.21 -11.41
CA ALA A 82 -4.05 24.63 -12.29
C ALA A 82 -3.37 25.32 -12.72
N ALA A 83 -3.02 25.60 -12.86
CA ALA A 83 -2.27 26.16 -13.30
C ALA A 83 -2.40 26.73 -13.77
#